data_923ec5c73191de226c72917aa5986cbc
#
_entry.id   923ec5c73191de226c72917aa5986cbc
#
_cell.length_a   1.000
_cell.length_b   1.000
_cell.length_c   1.000
_cell.angle_alpha   90.00
_cell.angle_beta   90.00
_cell.angle_gamma   90.00
#
_symmetry.space_group_name_H-M   'P 1'
#
loop_
_entity.id
_entity.type
_entity.pdbx_description
1 polymer ?
#
loop_
_entity_poly.entity_id
_entity_poly.type
_entity_poly.pdbx_seq_one_letter_code
_entity_poly.pdbx_strand_id
1 'polypeptide(L)'
;MSERRLSEIAKVLRQPEGIVGSEFTRINKAARKAGIRFDLWQQGFLWLLFAKNTEGKYACGADGAVLSSCRQIGKTFTVGTALFLKAILTPNLKAIWTAHHTRTSDETFADMCEMEHNPMLGRYVERIRRANGQQEITFTSGSRIMFGARENGFGRGLHSVDVAVFDEAQILTVRAMDNMIPVLNTSPNPLVVYMGNPPKPGDQCEAFTEKRMHALNHDGNLLYVELAADKDADPDDREQWAKANPSYPRRTSEQAIMRMRNNLSDDSFRREALGIWDETVTAYAIDPDQWKAAAVDDVPEGGTVSFGLDMPPDRSVLTIGAALRYKDGTAVIQMANIKDARQAGTMWAVDWLAERWHKTASVVIDAQSPAMSLLPDLKAAHVKVTVTNMQEMGRACGRFLDMLKAGTLKHPRDEYQPQLAAAVKGATTRPLGQSGAIAWNKLGSDIDITPIVSTTLALYGAFTTKRHPGRRQTIGGI
;
A
#
# COMPACT_ATOMS: atom_id res chain seq x y z
N MET A 1 -21.17 -9.34 -26.51
CA MET A 1 -19.82 -8.72 -26.35
C MET A 1 -20.01 -7.22 -26.21
N SER A 2 -19.20 -6.55 -25.39
CA SER A 2 -19.16 -5.11 -25.40
C SER A 2 -18.47 -4.63 -26.69
N GLU A 3 -19.10 -3.72 -27.40
CA GLU A 3 -18.55 -3.14 -28.63
C GLU A 3 -17.71 -1.88 -28.38
N ARG A 4 -17.61 -1.46 -27.12
CA ARG A 4 -16.83 -0.27 -26.75
C ARG A 4 -15.34 -0.61 -26.68
N ARG A 5 -14.51 0.26 -27.24
CA ARG A 5 -13.06 0.13 -27.24
C ARG A 5 -12.50 0.53 -25.87
N LEU A 6 -11.30 0.07 -25.55
CA LEU A 6 -10.61 0.45 -24.31
C LEU A 6 -10.46 1.97 -24.16
N SER A 7 -10.06 2.66 -25.24
CA SER A 7 -9.91 4.12 -25.27
C SER A 7 -11.20 4.91 -25.04
N GLU A 8 -12.36 4.28 -25.24
CA GLU A 8 -13.67 4.92 -25.06
C GLU A 8 -14.19 4.78 -23.63
N ILE A 9 -13.69 3.78 -22.87
CA ILE A 9 -14.21 3.47 -21.54
C ILE A 9 -13.20 3.67 -20.42
N ALA A 10 -11.91 3.74 -20.73
CA ALA A 10 -10.90 3.97 -19.72
C ALA A 10 -10.98 5.40 -19.20
N LYS A 11 -11.14 5.57 -17.89
CA LYS A 11 -11.01 6.85 -17.22
C LYS A 11 -9.57 7.34 -17.23
N VAL A 12 -8.63 6.42 -17.00
CA VAL A 12 -7.19 6.65 -17.14
C VAL A 12 -6.63 5.53 -18.01
N LEU A 13 -5.94 5.92 -19.06
CA LEU A 13 -5.20 5.01 -19.94
C LEU A 13 -3.79 5.53 -20.14
N ARG A 14 -2.82 4.91 -19.50
CA ARG A 14 -1.42 5.12 -19.75
C ARG A 14 -0.87 3.95 -20.54
N GLN A 15 -0.39 4.25 -21.73
CA GLN A 15 0.22 3.25 -22.61
C GLN A 15 1.75 3.31 -22.47
N PRO A 16 2.44 2.16 -22.47
CA PRO A 16 3.89 2.17 -22.53
C PRO A 16 4.39 2.73 -23.86
N GLU A 17 5.58 3.27 -23.83
CA GLU A 17 6.24 3.85 -25.03
C GLU A 17 6.98 2.78 -25.85
N GLY A 18 7.36 3.12 -27.09
CA GLY A 18 8.21 2.28 -27.92
C GLY A 18 7.54 0.99 -28.43
N ILE A 19 6.22 0.92 -28.51
CA ILE A 19 5.48 -0.23 -29.02
C ILE A 19 5.69 -0.36 -30.52
N VAL A 20 6.14 -1.56 -30.95
CA VAL A 20 6.31 -1.90 -32.40
C VAL A 20 5.36 -3.03 -32.83
N GLY A 21 4.71 -3.73 -31.92
CA GLY A 21 3.77 -4.82 -32.21
C GLY A 21 3.25 -5.48 -30.94
N SER A 22 2.47 -6.55 -31.06
CA SER A 22 1.94 -7.29 -29.92
C SER A 22 1.80 -8.78 -30.22
N GLU A 23 2.15 -9.62 -29.25
CA GLU A 23 1.88 -11.06 -29.29
C GLU A 23 0.38 -11.40 -29.24
N PHE A 24 -0.45 -10.46 -28.79
CA PHE A 24 -1.88 -10.69 -28.64
C PHE A 24 -2.56 -11.14 -29.93
N THR A 25 -2.08 -10.73 -31.08
CA THR A 25 -2.62 -11.19 -32.38
C THR A 25 -2.65 -12.72 -32.50
N ARG A 26 -1.57 -13.39 -32.04
CA ARG A 26 -1.50 -14.87 -32.04
C ARG A 26 -2.43 -15.47 -30.98
N ILE A 27 -2.47 -14.88 -29.80
CA ILE A 27 -3.34 -15.29 -28.69
C ILE A 27 -4.81 -15.17 -29.09
N ASN A 28 -5.22 -14.04 -29.68
CA ASN A 28 -6.58 -13.80 -30.13
C ASN A 28 -7.03 -14.78 -31.27
N LYS A 29 -6.09 -15.11 -32.17
CA LYS A 29 -6.33 -16.12 -33.19
C LYS A 29 -6.61 -17.51 -32.58
N ALA A 30 -5.85 -17.89 -31.56
CA ALA A 30 -6.06 -19.13 -30.82
C ALA A 30 -7.37 -19.12 -30.03
N ALA A 31 -7.68 -18.01 -29.35
CA ALA A 31 -8.96 -17.81 -28.65
C ALA A 31 -10.15 -18.03 -29.59
N ARG A 32 -10.16 -17.36 -30.73
CA ARG A 32 -11.24 -17.50 -31.75
C ARG A 32 -11.41 -18.93 -32.27
N LYS A 33 -10.29 -19.65 -32.48
CA LYS A 33 -10.33 -21.06 -32.86
C LYS A 33 -10.96 -21.95 -31.78
N ALA A 34 -10.76 -21.60 -30.52
CA ALA A 34 -11.37 -22.29 -29.39
C ALA A 34 -12.79 -21.79 -29.06
N GLY A 35 -13.40 -20.96 -29.92
CA GLY A 35 -14.75 -20.41 -29.71
C GLY A 35 -14.82 -19.28 -28.69
N ILE A 36 -13.67 -18.83 -28.17
CA ILE A 36 -13.57 -17.75 -27.16
C ILE A 36 -13.48 -16.40 -27.86
N ARG A 37 -14.29 -15.46 -27.42
CA ARG A 37 -14.32 -14.11 -28.00
C ARG A 37 -14.17 -13.07 -26.89
N PHE A 38 -13.11 -12.31 -26.95
CA PHE A 38 -12.89 -11.16 -26.09
C PHE A 38 -13.70 -9.94 -26.56
N ASP A 39 -14.23 -9.15 -25.65
CA ASP A 39 -14.82 -7.84 -25.92
C ASP A 39 -13.77 -6.88 -26.49
N LEU A 40 -14.19 -5.81 -27.16
CA LEU A 40 -13.23 -4.86 -27.77
C LEU A 40 -12.31 -4.20 -26.73
N TRP A 41 -12.83 -3.87 -25.56
CA TRP A 41 -11.99 -3.34 -24.48
C TRP A 41 -10.96 -4.36 -23.96
N GLN A 42 -11.37 -5.64 -23.86
CA GLN A 42 -10.45 -6.71 -23.46
C GLN A 42 -9.37 -6.93 -24.51
N GLN A 43 -9.75 -6.88 -25.79
CA GLN A 43 -8.78 -6.96 -26.88
C GLN A 43 -7.80 -5.80 -26.84
N GLY A 44 -8.27 -4.57 -26.59
CA GLY A 44 -7.41 -3.39 -26.44
C GLY A 44 -6.44 -3.51 -25.27
N PHE A 45 -6.94 -3.92 -24.10
CA PHE A 45 -6.10 -4.16 -22.93
C PHE A 45 -5.06 -5.26 -23.17
N LEU A 46 -5.47 -6.42 -23.68
CA LEU A 46 -4.57 -7.53 -23.94
C LEU A 46 -3.56 -7.22 -25.05
N TRP A 47 -3.93 -6.39 -26.03
CA TRP A 47 -3.01 -5.96 -27.06
C TRP A 47 -1.87 -5.11 -26.43
N LEU A 48 -2.20 -4.19 -25.55
CA LEU A 48 -1.23 -3.38 -24.81
C LEU A 48 -0.43 -4.22 -23.79
N LEU A 49 -1.07 -5.15 -23.09
CA LEU A 49 -0.41 -6.04 -22.11
C LEU A 49 0.72 -6.87 -22.75
N PHE A 50 0.47 -7.39 -23.96
CA PHE A 50 1.44 -8.21 -24.70
C PHE A 50 2.19 -7.42 -25.77
N ALA A 51 2.17 -6.08 -25.69
CA ALA A 51 2.91 -5.22 -26.61
C ALA A 51 4.41 -5.41 -26.46
N LYS A 52 5.11 -5.30 -27.59
CA LYS A 52 6.57 -5.48 -27.69
C LYS A 52 7.24 -4.19 -28.14
N ASN A 53 8.41 -3.95 -27.57
CA ASN A 53 9.33 -2.90 -28.00
C ASN A 53 10.26 -3.40 -29.13
N THR A 54 11.15 -2.54 -29.59
CA THR A 54 12.14 -2.86 -30.67
C THR A 54 13.09 -3.98 -30.34
N GLU A 55 13.31 -4.28 -29.05
CA GLU A 55 14.15 -5.41 -28.61
C GLU A 55 13.36 -6.73 -28.50
N GLY A 56 12.06 -6.73 -28.83
CA GLY A 56 11.18 -7.88 -28.68
C GLY A 56 10.77 -8.17 -27.22
N LYS A 57 11.08 -7.27 -26.28
CA LYS A 57 10.65 -7.35 -24.88
C LYS A 57 9.27 -6.74 -24.70
N TYR A 58 8.62 -7.02 -23.56
CA TYR A 58 7.36 -6.35 -23.24
C TYR A 58 7.55 -4.84 -23.10
N ALA A 59 6.72 -4.06 -23.76
CA ALA A 59 6.83 -2.61 -23.76
C ALA A 59 6.61 -1.99 -22.38
N CYS A 60 5.73 -2.56 -21.55
CA CYS A 60 5.54 -2.15 -20.15
C CYS A 60 6.69 -2.59 -19.21
N GLY A 61 7.60 -3.43 -19.70
CA GLY A 61 8.90 -3.75 -19.10
C GLY A 61 8.86 -4.06 -17.61
N ALA A 62 9.82 -3.48 -16.89
CA ALA A 62 10.00 -3.66 -15.46
C ALA A 62 8.87 -3.04 -14.61
N ASP A 63 8.18 -2.01 -15.12
CA ASP A 63 7.13 -1.32 -14.38
C ASP A 63 5.81 -2.10 -14.35
N GLY A 64 5.62 -3.01 -15.33
CA GLY A 64 4.50 -3.93 -15.39
C GLY A 64 3.19 -3.31 -15.93
N ALA A 65 2.11 -4.06 -15.80
CA ALA A 65 0.78 -3.69 -16.27
C ALA A 65 -0.23 -3.68 -15.12
N VAL A 66 -1.08 -2.67 -15.07
CA VAL A 66 -2.09 -2.48 -14.02
C VAL A 66 -3.48 -2.39 -14.65
N LEU A 67 -4.43 -3.16 -14.11
CA LEU A 67 -5.85 -3.06 -14.42
C LEU A 67 -6.64 -2.79 -13.14
N SER A 68 -7.03 -1.54 -12.94
CA SER A 68 -7.92 -1.11 -11.86
C SER A 68 -9.35 -0.96 -12.38
N SER A 69 -10.32 -1.58 -11.71
CA SER A 69 -11.72 -1.48 -12.13
C SER A 69 -12.68 -1.94 -11.04
N CYS A 70 -13.97 -1.74 -11.23
CA CYS A 70 -14.99 -2.31 -10.35
C CYS A 70 -15.02 -3.85 -10.39
N ARG A 71 -15.85 -4.45 -9.53
CA ARG A 71 -16.09 -5.91 -9.50
C ARG A 71 -16.83 -6.39 -10.74
N GLN A 72 -16.65 -7.68 -11.06
CA GLN A 72 -17.43 -8.43 -12.04
C GLN A 72 -17.39 -7.89 -13.48
N ILE A 73 -16.33 -7.21 -13.87
CA ILE A 73 -16.11 -6.83 -15.27
C ILE A 73 -15.49 -7.94 -16.12
N GLY A 74 -14.98 -9.02 -15.46
CA GLY A 74 -14.29 -10.11 -16.12
C GLY A 74 -12.77 -9.96 -16.19
N LYS A 75 -12.13 -9.33 -15.19
CA LYS A 75 -10.65 -9.22 -15.07
C LYS A 75 -9.97 -10.59 -15.16
N THR A 76 -10.36 -11.49 -14.24
CA THR A 76 -9.79 -12.84 -14.11
C THR A 76 -9.98 -13.63 -15.40
N PHE A 77 -11.18 -13.60 -16.02
CA PHE A 77 -11.43 -14.21 -17.32
C PHE A 77 -10.50 -13.64 -18.40
N THR A 78 -10.35 -12.32 -18.47
CA THR A 78 -9.55 -11.66 -19.50
C THR A 78 -8.09 -12.08 -19.44
N VAL A 79 -7.45 -11.90 -18.28
CA VAL A 79 -6.03 -12.19 -18.12
C VAL A 79 -5.78 -13.69 -18.03
N GLY A 80 -6.63 -14.44 -17.32
CA GLY A 80 -6.49 -15.88 -17.15
C GLY A 80 -6.61 -16.64 -18.48
N THR A 81 -7.61 -16.32 -19.29
CA THR A 81 -7.76 -16.94 -20.62
C THR A 81 -6.56 -16.60 -21.52
N ALA A 82 -6.12 -15.35 -21.52
CA ALA A 82 -4.98 -14.94 -22.33
C ALA A 82 -3.68 -15.62 -21.89
N LEU A 83 -3.46 -15.77 -20.57
CA LEU A 83 -2.32 -16.46 -20.01
C LEU A 83 -2.34 -17.96 -20.33
N PHE A 84 -3.49 -18.62 -20.21
CA PHE A 84 -3.67 -20.02 -20.59
C PHE A 84 -3.30 -20.25 -22.05
N LEU A 85 -3.83 -19.43 -22.97
CA LEU A 85 -3.50 -19.49 -24.38
C LEU A 85 -2.03 -19.18 -24.66
N LYS A 86 -1.45 -18.24 -23.93
CA LYS A 86 -0.04 -17.93 -24.03
C LYS A 86 0.83 -19.13 -23.61
N ALA A 87 0.45 -19.83 -22.54
CA ALA A 87 1.15 -21.04 -22.10
C ALA A 87 1.12 -22.16 -23.15
N ILE A 88 0.01 -22.29 -23.90
CA ILE A 88 -0.09 -23.21 -25.03
C ILE A 88 0.86 -22.80 -26.18
N LEU A 89 0.96 -21.51 -26.45
CA LEU A 89 1.66 -20.97 -27.64
C LEU A 89 3.16 -20.72 -27.42
N THR A 90 3.61 -20.68 -26.17
CA THR A 90 5.00 -20.36 -25.81
C THR A 90 5.65 -21.57 -25.14
N PRO A 91 6.75 -22.12 -25.68
CA PRO A 91 7.43 -23.24 -25.05
C PRO A 91 8.05 -22.86 -23.70
N ASN A 92 7.93 -23.77 -22.73
CA ASN A 92 8.56 -23.69 -21.41
C ASN A 92 8.24 -22.42 -20.58
N LEU A 93 7.11 -21.75 -20.86
CA LEU A 93 6.67 -20.59 -20.12
C LEU A 93 6.37 -20.99 -18.65
N LYS A 94 6.94 -20.26 -17.70
CA LYS A 94 6.61 -20.38 -16.28
C LYS A 94 5.79 -19.17 -15.84
N ALA A 95 4.57 -19.39 -15.41
CA ALA A 95 3.70 -18.34 -14.90
C ALA A 95 3.26 -18.63 -13.47
N ILE A 96 3.07 -17.57 -12.69
CA ILE A 96 2.44 -17.62 -11.37
C ILE A 96 1.19 -16.77 -11.38
N TRP A 97 0.14 -17.28 -10.76
CA TRP A 97 -1.08 -16.55 -10.43
C TRP A 97 -1.26 -16.54 -8.93
N THR A 98 -1.36 -15.36 -8.36
CA THR A 98 -1.45 -15.24 -6.92
C THR A 98 -2.56 -14.27 -6.51
N ALA A 99 -3.33 -14.68 -5.50
CA ALA A 99 -4.29 -13.84 -4.80
C ALA A 99 -3.87 -13.64 -3.34
N HIS A 100 -4.54 -12.75 -2.62
CA HIS A 100 -4.25 -12.57 -1.19
C HIS A 100 -4.65 -13.83 -0.41
N HIS A 101 -5.90 -14.25 -0.58
CA HIS A 101 -6.48 -15.39 0.13
C HIS A 101 -6.40 -16.69 -0.67
N THR A 102 -6.21 -17.80 0.04
CA THR A 102 -6.21 -19.16 -0.54
C THR A 102 -7.48 -19.41 -1.33
N ARG A 103 -8.65 -19.07 -0.77
CA ARG A 103 -9.94 -19.30 -1.42
C ARG A 103 -10.04 -18.64 -2.80
N THR A 104 -9.59 -17.38 -2.93
CA THR A 104 -9.62 -16.68 -4.23
C THR A 104 -8.68 -17.32 -5.25
N SER A 105 -7.50 -17.77 -4.78
CA SER A 105 -6.55 -18.51 -5.62
C SER A 105 -7.13 -19.84 -6.08
N ASP A 106 -7.81 -20.58 -5.19
CA ASP A 106 -8.45 -21.86 -5.50
C ASP A 106 -9.61 -21.72 -6.50
N GLU A 107 -10.45 -20.68 -6.33
CA GLU A 107 -11.54 -20.38 -7.27
C GLU A 107 -10.98 -20.05 -8.67
N THR A 108 -9.94 -19.22 -8.76
CA THR A 108 -9.30 -18.92 -10.05
C THR A 108 -8.65 -20.15 -10.69
N PHE A 109 -8.00 -20.99 -9.88
CA PHE A 109 -7.45 -22.26 -10.35
C PHE A 109 -8.55 -23.18 -10.92
N ALA A 110 -9.68 -23.33 -10.21
CA ALA A 110 -10.82 -24.11 -10.65
C ALA A 110 -11.37 -23.60 -12.00
N ASP A 111 -11.59 -22.28 -12.10
CA ASP A 111 -12.06 -21.64 -13.34
C ASP A 111 -11.11 -21.86 -14.52
N MET A 112 -9.80 -21.82 -14.30
CA MET A 112 -8.82 -22.12 -15.34
C MET A 112 -8.78 -23.60 -15.71
N CYS A 113 -9.00 -24.50 -14.75
CA CYS A 113 -9.11 -25.94 -15.03
C CYS A 113 -10.30 -26.28 -15.96
N GLU A 114 -11.40 -25.51 -15.90
CA GLU A 114 -12.54 -25.72 -16.80
C GLU A 114 -12.19 -25.53 -18.27
N MET A 115 -11.11 -24.83 -18.59
CA MET A 115 -10.63 -24.70 -19.98
C MET A 115 -10.15 -26.02 -20.58
N GLU A 116 -9.79 -27.02 -19.75
CA GLU A 116 -9.45 -28.39 -20.20
C GLU A 116 -10.63 -29.05 -20.93
N HIS A 117 -11.87 -28.73 -20.52
CA HIS A 117 -13.06 -29.27 -21.13
C HIS A 117 -13.34 -28.74 -22.53
N ASN A 118 -12.66 -27.68 -22.96
CA ASN A 118 -12.74 -27.21 -24.34
C ASN A 118 -11.94 -28.12 -25.26
N PRO A 119 -12.56 -28.79 -26.26
CA PRO A 119 -11.89 -29.78 -27.13
C PRO A 119 -10.68 -29.21 -27.88
N MET A 120 -10.67 -27.91 -28.13
CA MET A 120 -9.57 -27.24 -28.86
C MET A 120 -8.41 -26.88 -27.92
N LEU A 121 -8.62 -26.78 -26.60
CA LEU A 121 -7.63 -26.40 -25.61
C LEU A 121 -7.15 -27.61 -24.79
N GLY A 122 -8.03 -28.50 -24.37
CA GLY A 122 -7.73 -29.62 -23.50
C GLY A 122 -6.62 -30.53 -24.03
N ARG A 123 -6.53 -30.69 -25.35
CA ARG A 123 -5.43 -31.49 -25.97
C ARG A 123 -4.03 -30.93 -25.72
N TYR A 124 -3.91 -29.71 -25.26
CA TYR A 124 -2.64 -29.07 -24.89
C TYR A 124 -2.37 -29.09 -23.39
N VAL A 125 -3.34 -29.53 -22.58
CA VAL A 125 -3.16 -29.73 -21.13
C VAL A 125 -2.54 -31.12 -20.95
N GLU A 126 -1.36 -31.15 -20.34
CA GLU A 126 -0.65 -32.39 -20.06
C GLU A 126 -1.05 -32.96 -18.69
N ARG A 127 -1.16 -32.07 -17.69
CA ARG A 127 -1.46 -32.46 -16.30
C ARG A 127 -2.04 -31.29 -15.51
N ILE A 128 -3.02 -31.62 -14.66
CA ILE A 128 -3.54 -30.72 -13.62
C ILE A 128 -3.22 -31.31 -12.25
N ARG A 129 -2.46 -30.59 -11.43
CA ARG A 129 -2.16 -30.93 -10.05
C ARG A 129 -3.08 -30.14 -9.13
N ARG A 130 -3.92 -30.84 -8.35
CA ARG A 130 -4.95 -30.25 -7.48
C ARG A 130 -4.58 -30.27 -5.98
N ALA A 131 -3.34 -30.65 -5.62
CA ALA A 131 -2.92 -30.71 -4.23
C ALA A 131 -2.80 -29.29 -3.63
N ASN A 132 -3.37 -29.07 -2.45
CA ASN A 132 -3.35 -27.78 -1.76
C ASN A 132 -1.94 -27.22 -1.63
N GLY A 133 -1.76 -25.95 -1.98
CA GLY A 133 -0.46 -25.27 -1.97
C GLY A 133 0.49 -25.68 -3.10
N GLN A 134 0.07 -26.59 -4.00
CA GLN A 134 0.85 -27.07 -5.14
C GLN A 134 0.00 -27.15 -6.43
N GLN A 135 -1.00 -26.29 -6.51
CA GLN A 135 -1.91 -26.23 -7.66
C GLN A 135 -1.15 -25.73 -8.90
N GLU A 136 -1.25 -26.54 -9.97
CA GLU A 136 -0.49 -26.28 -11.19
C GLU A 136 -1.23 -26.87 -12.40
N ILE A 137 -1.20 -26.15 -13.51
CA ILE A 137 -1.60 -26.64 -14.83
C ILE A 137 -0.33 -26.73 -15.69
N THR A 138 0.00 -27.92 -16.14
CA THR A 138 1.14 -28.20 -17.05
C THR A 138 0.64 -28.42 -18.46
N PHE A 139 1.35 -27.90 -19.44
CA PHE A 139 0.99 -27.94 -20.84
C PHE A 139 1.97 -28.78 -21.65
N THR A 140 1.51 -29.38 -22.75
CA THR A 140 2.32 -30.14 -23.71
C THR A 140 3.47 -29.33 -24.34
N SER A 141 3.40 -27.99 -24.24
CA SER A 141 4.48 -27.06 -24.60
C SER A 141 5.65 -27.05 -23.60
N GLY A 142 5.57 -27.78 -22.47
CA GLY A 142 6.48 -27.69 -21.35
C GLY A 142 6.19 -26.50 -20.42
N SER A 143 5.18 -25.68 -20.75
CA SER A 143 4.79 -24.53 -19.94
C SER A 143 3.97 -24.94 -18.72
N ARG A 144 3.95 -24.08 -17.71
CA ARG A 144 3.16 -24.30 -16.50
C ARG A 144 2.62 -23.00 -15.91
N ILE A 145 1.44 -23.07 -15.33
CA ILE A 145 0.83 -22.00 -14.52
C ILE A 145 0.66 -22.55 -13.11
N MET A 146 1.30 -21.90 -12.14
CA MET A 146 1.25 -22.26 -10.73
C MET A 146 0.37 -21.26 -9.98
N PHE A 147 -0.41 -21.76 -9.01
CA PHE A 147 -1.38 -20.97 -8.26
C PHE A 147 -1.05 -21.02 -6.76
N GLY A 148 -1.25 -19.89 -6.09
CA GLY A 148 -1.05 -19.85 -4.64
C GLY A 148 -1.41 -18.53 -3.97
N ALA A 149 -1.62 -18.60 -2.65
CA ALA A 149 -1.96 -17.46 -1.83
C ALA A 149 -0.72 -16.79 -1.24
N ARG A 150 -0.69 -15.45 -1.30
CA ARG A 150 0.41 -14.64 -0.76
C ARG A 150 0.53 -14.73 0.75
N GLU A 151 -0.60 -14.85 1.47
CA GLU A 151 -0.62 -15.00 2.93
C GLU A 151 0.18 -16.22 3.43
N ASN A 152 0.32 -17.26 2.60
CA ASN A 152 1.03 -18.49 2.93
C ASN A 152 2.49 -18.49 2.42
N GLY A 153 3.02 -17.35 1.97
CA GLY A 153 4.40 -17.22 1.50
C GLY A 153 4.66 -17.89 0.15
N PHE A 154 3.63 -18.02 -0.69
CA PHE A 154 3.75 -18.52 -2.06
C PHE A 154 4.78 -17.70 -2.86
N GLY A 155 5.54 -18.37 -3.71
CA GLY A 155 6.59 -17.75 -4.54
C GLY A 155 8.00 -17.92 -3.98
N ARG A 156 8.18 -18.17 -2.69
CA ARG A 156 9.52 -18.39 -2.11
C ARG A 156 10.16 -19.65 -2.69
N GLY A 157 11.41 -19.51 -3.16
CA GLY A 157 12.17 -20.63 -3.78
C GLY A 157 11.84 -20.89 -5.26
N LEU A 158 10.89 -20.17 -5.86
CA LEU A 158 10.69 -20.18 -7.30
C LEU A 158 11.78 -19.35 -7.99
N HIS A 159 12.07 -19.70 -9.23
CA HIS A 159 13.04 -18.99 -10.08
C HIS A 159 12.63 -19.08 -11.54
N SER A 160 13.12 -18.14 -12.35
CA SER A 160 12.86 -18.07 -13.79
C SER A 160 11.38 -18.06 -14.13
N VAL A 161 10.62 -17.24 -13.41
CA VAL A 161 9.21 -16.98 -13.69
C VAL A 161 9.11 -15.93 -14.79
N ASP A 162 8.35 -16.20 -15.84
CA ASP A 162 8.19 -15.30 -16.99
C ASP A 162 7.00 -14.37 -16.84
N VAL A 163 5.93 -14.84 -16.18
CA VAL A 163 4.72 -14.02 -15.94
C VAL A 163 4.28 -14.15 -14.49
N ALA A 164 4.13 -13.03 -13.82
CA ALA A 164 3.51 -12.96 -12.49
C ALA A 164 2.22 -12.16 -12.55
N VAL A 165 1.12 -12.77 -12.11
CA VAL A 165 -0.19 -12.12 -11.99
C VAL A 165 -0.53 -11.97 -10.52
N PHE A 166 -0.69 -10.71 -10.09
CA PHE A 166 -1.15 -10.32 -8.76
C PHE A 166 -2.63 -9.97 -8.84
N ASP A 167 -3.49 -10.94 -8.57
CA ASP A 167 -4.92 -10.72 -8.43
C ASP A 167 -5.22 -10.15 -7.03
N GLU A 168 -6.31 -9.44 -6.85
CA GLU A 168 -6.61 -8.68 -5.62
C GLU A 168 -5.45 -7.75 -5.21
N ALA A 169 -4.91 -7.00 -6.19
CA ALA A 169 -3.76 -6.11 -5.95
C ALA A 169 -4.09 -4.94 -4.99
N GLN A 170 -5.37 -4.64 -4.75
CA GLN A 170 -5.80 -3.66 -3.74
C GLN A 170 -5.42 -4.03 -2.29
N ILE A 171 -4.99 -5.27 -2.05
CA ILE A 171 -4.47 -5.76 -0.77
C ILE A 171 -3.09 -6.42 -0.96
N LEU A 172 -2.26 -5.81 -1.80
CA LEU A 172 -0.90 -6.25 -2.10
C LEU A 172 0.11 -5.45 -1.27
N THR A 173 0.74 -6.12 -0.31
CA THR A 173 1.73 -5.51 0.57
C THR A 173 3.09 -5.39 -0.10
N VAL A 174 3.91 -4.41 0.32
CA VAL A 174 5.31 -4.27 -0.09
C VAL A 174 6.09 -5.54 0.22
N ARG A 175 5.88 -6.14 1.39
CA ARG A 175 6.52 -7.41 1.79
C ARG A 175 6.22 -8.57 0.82
N ALA A 176 5.01 -8.64 0.27
CA ALA A 176 4.68 -9.65 -0.74
C ALA A 176 5.45 -9.38 -2.04
N MET A 177 5.60 -8.12 -2.42
CA MET A 177 6.40 -7.70 -3.58
C MET A 177 7.87 -8.08 -3.41
N ASP A 178 8.48 -7.79 -2.25
CA ASP A 178 9.87 -8.12 -1.95
C ASP A 178 10.17 -9.63 -2.07
N ASN A 179 9.20 -10.46 -1.75
CA ASN A 179 9.34 -11.92 -1.87
C ASN A 179 9.12 -12.43 -3.30
N MET A 180 8.31 -11.74 -4.11
CA MET A 180 7.84 -12.28 -5.39
C MET A 180 8.46 -11.64 -6.62
N ILE A 181 8.84 -10.36 -6.59
CA ILE A 181 9.49 -9.72 -7.73
C ILE A 181 10.84 -10.36 -8.08
N PRO A 182 11.70 -10.73 -7.10
CA PRO A 182 12.99 -11.36 -7.41
C PRO A 182 12.89 -12.67 -8.20
N VAL A 183 11.75 -13.39 -8.13
CA VAL A 183 11.59 -14.66 -8.87
C VAL A 183 11.55 -14.47 -10.39
N LEU A 184 11.32 -13.24 -10.85
CA LEU A 184 11.30 -12.86 -12.27
C LEU A 184 12.68 -12.45 -12.81
N ASN A 185 13.65 -12.13 -11.94
CA ASN A 185 14.93 -11.52 -12.33
C ASN A 185 15.77 -12.40 -13.26
N THR A 186 15.54 -13.70 -13.26
CA THR A 186 16.25 -14.66 -14.14
C THR A 186 15.50 -14.97 -15.43
N SER A 187 14.30 -14.40 -15.64
CA SER A 187 13.62 -14.46 -16.93
C SER A 187 14.19 -13.42 -17.90
N PRO A 188 14.43 -13.78 -19.16
CA PRO A 188 14.94 -12.82 -20.15
C PRO A 188 13.91 -11.77 -20.57
N ASN A 189 12.63 -12.01 -20.32
CA ASN A 189 11.53 -11.13 -20.73
C ASN A 189 10.34 -11.25 -19.78
N PRO A 190 10.47 -10.80 -18.52
CA PRO A 190 9.43 -10.95 -17.52
C PRO A 190 8.25 -9.99 -17.76
N LEU A 191 7.05 -10.41 -17.34
CA LEU A 191 5.84 -9.62 -17.36
C LEU A 191 5.16 -9.67 -15.99
N VAL A 192 4.87 -8.52 -15.43
CA VAL A 192 4.12 -8.39 -14.17
C VAL A 192 2.76 -7.78 -14.44
N VAL A 193 1.71 -8.38 -13.89
CA VAL A 193 0.32 -7.92 -14.05
C VAL A 193 -0.32 -7.73 -12.69
N TYR A 194 -0.82 -6.54 -12.44
CA TYR A 194 -1.55 -6.17 -11.22
C TYR A 194 -3.01 -5.96 -11.57
N MET A 195 -3.91 -6.68 -10.91
CA MET A 195 -5.36 -6.53 -11.11
C MET A 195 -6.04 -6.30 -9.77
N GLY A 196 -6.90 -5.31 -9.69
CA GLY A 196 -7.62 -5.02 -8.46
C GLY A 196 -8.80 -4.09 -8.64
N ASN A 197 -9.53 -3.94 -7.55
CA ASN A 197 -10.49 -2.86 -7.39
C ASN A 197 -9.78 -1.68 -6.71
N PRO A 198 -10.38 -0.48 -6.64
CA PRO A 198 -9.91 0.55 -5.74
C PRO A 198 -9.85 0.03 -4.30
N PRO A 199 -8.75 0.26 -3.56
CA PRO A 199 -8.62 -0.21 -2.19
C PRO A 199 -9.58 0.54 -1.26
N LYS A 200 -9.94 -0.09 -0.15
CA LYS A 200 -10.72 0.57 0.91
C LYS A 200 -9.79 1.15 1.98
N PRO A 201 -10.25 2.15 2.74
CA PRO A 201 -9.49 2.68 3.87
C PRO A 201 -9.07 1.57 4.84
N GLY A 202 -7.77 1.51 5.16
CA GLY A 202 -7.19 0.49 6.03
C GLY A 202 -6.67 -0.78 5.34
N ASP A 203 -6.86 -0.94 4.03
CA ASP A 203 -6.18 -1.99 3.27
C ASP A 203 -4.67 -1.67 3.18
N GLN A 204 -3.86 -2.72 3.24
CA GLN A 204 -2.43 -2.63 2.93
C GLN A 204 -2.27 -2.65 1.41
N CYS A 205 -2.32 -1.49 0.79
CA CYS A 205 -2.45 -1.30 -0.65
C CYS A 205 -1.31 -0.49 -1.27
N GLU A 206 -0.22 -0.32 -0.53
CA GLU A 206 0.87 0.61 -0.87
C GLU A 206 1.38 0.36 -2.30
N ALA A 207 1.66 -0.91 -2.64
CA ALA A 207 2.20 -1.26 -3.96
C ALA A 207 1.23 -0.92 -5.11
N PHE A 208 -0.08 -1.13 -4.93
CA PHE A 208 -1.08 -0.85 -5.96
C PHE A 208 -1.36 0.64 -6.09
N THR A 209 -1.37 1.35 -4.97
CA THR A 209 -1.55 2.81 -4.91
C THR A 209 -0.35 3.53 -5.54
N GLU A 210 0.87 3.08 -5.25
CA GLU A 210 2.10 3.63 -5.83
C GLU A 210 2.09 3.49 -7.37
N LYS A 211 1.69 2.33 -7.91
CA LYS A 211 1.56 2.14 -9.36
C LYS A 211 0.55 3.12 -9.97
N ARG A 212 -0.56 3.41 -9.28
CA ARG A 212 -1.52 4.43 -9.73
C ARG A 212 -0.90 5.82 -9.74
N MET A 213 -0.18 6.18 -8.66
CA MET A 213 0.49 7.49 -8.58
C MET A 213 1.54 7.66 -9.69
N HIS A 214 2.36 6.64 -9.95
CA HIS A 214 3.31 6.67 -11.07
C HIS A 214 2.60 6.87 -12.41
N ALA A 215 1.45 6.22 -12.62
CA ALA A 215 0.67 6.41 -13.85
C ALA A 215 0.15 7.83 -14.00
N LEU A 216 -0.39 8.43 -12.93
CA LEU A 216 -0.94 9.78 -12.94
C LEU A 216 0.15 10.85 -13.08
N ASN A 217 1.32 10.65 -12.49
CA ASN A 217 2.47 11.54 -12.57
C ASN A 217 3.29 11.38 -13.88
N HIS A 218 2.91 10.42 -14.72
CA HIS A 218 3.69 10.07 -15.91
C HIS A 218 5.10 9.53 -15.62
N ASP A 219 5.29 8.88 -14.49
CA ASP A 219 6.56 8.26 -14.12
C ASP A 219 6.65 6.84 -14.67
N GLY A 220 7.84 6.45 -15.13
CA GLY A 220 8.11 5.12 -15.65
C GLY A 220 7.39 4.79 -16.97
N ASN A 221 7.47 3.52 -17.37
CA ASN A 221 6.92 3.02 -18.66
C ASN A 221 5.87 1.91 -18.45
N LEU A 222 5.02 2.04 -17.42
CA LEU A 222 3.97 1.06 -17.13
C LEU A 222 2.78 1.15 -18.08
N LEU A 223 2.08 0.03 -18.23
CA LEU A 223 0.70 0.03 -18.73
C LEU A 223 -0.24 0.26 -17.54
N TYR A 224 -1.05 1.31 -17.56
CA TYR A 224 -2.08 1.53 -16.54
C TYR A 224 -3.45 1.75 -17.19
N VAL A 225 -4.42 0.97 -16.74
CA VAL A 225 -5.81 1.07 -17.16
C VAL A 225 -6.71 1.19 -15.93
N GLU A 226 -7.47 2.26 -15.85
CA GLU A 226 -8.50 2.49 -14.83
C GLU A 226 -9.87 2.59 -15.51
N LEU A 227 -10.77 1.66 -15.18
CA LEU A 227 -12.17 1.67 -15.61
C LEU A 227 -13.02 2.10 -14.40
N ALA A 228 -13.61 3.28 -14.49
CA ALA A 228 -14.37 3.88 -13.40
C ALA A 228 -15.43 4.84 -13.92
N ALA A 229 -16.47 5.07 -13.12
CA ALA A 229 -17.38 6.18 -13.27
C ALA A 229 -16.67 7.52 -13.00
N ASP A 230 -17.36 8.64 -13.25
CA ASP A 230 -16.88 9.95 -12.88
C ASP A 230 -16.80 10.08 -11.36
N LYS A 231 -15.86 10.92 -10.88
CA LYS A 231 -15.60 11.07 -9.44
C LYS A 231 -16.85 11.44 -8.64
N ASP A 232 -17.62 12.40 -9.16
CA ASP A 232 -18.81 12.93 -8.50
C ASP A 232 -20.10 12.33 -9.09
N ALA A 233 -20.01 11.14 -9.71
CA ALA A 233 -21.15 10.47 -10.31
C ALA A 233 -22.27 10.24 -9.31
N ASP A 234 -23.52 10.45 -9.76
CA ASP A 234 -24.69 9.97 -9.04
C ASP A 234 -24.63 8.43 -8.99
N PRO A 235 -24.67 7.84 -7.78
CA PRO A 235 -24.67 6.39 -7.63
C PRO A 235 -25.81 5.66 -8.35
N ASP A 236 -26.90 6.34 -8.64
CA ASP A 236 -28.10 5.79 -9.28
C ASP A 236 -28.14 6.03 -10.81
N ASP A 237 -27.12 6.69 -11.37
CA ASP A 237 -27.02 6.95 -12.81
C ASP A 237 -26.56 5.71 -13.58
N ARG A 238 -27.43 5.19 -14.47
CA ARG A 238 -27.18 4.01 -15.29
C ARG A 238 -26.10 4.23 -16.37
N GLU A 239 -25.91 5.45 -16.83
CA GLU A 239 -24.82 5.78 -17.77
C GLU A 239 -23.46 5.64 -17.08
N GLN A 240 -23.39 6.06 -15.83
CA GLN A 240 -22.19 5.90 -15.01
C GLN A 240 -21.91 4.43 -14.67
N TRP A 241 -22.95 3.61 -14.46
CA TRP A 241 -22.79 2.17 -14.33
C TRP A 241 -22.22 1.54 -15.60
N ALA A 242 -22.74 1.94 -16.76
CA ALA A 242 -22.24 1.48 -18.04
C ALA A 242 -20.83 1.95 -18.33
N LYS A 243 -20.43 3.13 -17.86
CA LYS A 243 -19.07 3.68 -17.96
C LYS A 243 -18.08 2.88 -17.11
N ALA A 244 -18.44 2.60 -15.85
CA ALA A 244 -17.62 1.87 -14.90
C ALA A 244 -17.48 0.38 -15.24
N ASN A 245 -18.59 -0.24 -15.69
CA ASN A 245 -18.66 -1.67 -15.95
C ASN A 245 -19.03 -1.97 -17.42
N PRO A 246 -18.03 -2.28 -18.26
CA PRO A 246 -18.28 -2.62 -19.67
C PRO A 246 -19.06 -3.93 -19.87
N SER A 247 -19.28 -4.73 -18.82
CA SER A 247 -20.12 -5.93 -18.85
C SER A 247 -21.60 -5.62 -18.64
N TYR A 248 -21.95 -4.43 -18.16
CA TYR A 248 -23.32 -3.95 -18.01
C TYR A 248 -23.89 -3.49 -19.35
N PRO A 249 -25.18 -3.75 -19.66
CA PRO A 249 -26.12 -4.56 -18.88
C PRO A 249 -26.11 -6.05 -19.25
N ARG A 250 -25.26 -6.48 -20.16
CA ARG A 250 -25.37 -7.80 -20.83
C ARG A 250 -24.96 -8.98 -19.94
N ARG A 251 -23.81 -8.88 -19.24
CA ARG A 251 -23.30 -9.93 -18.33
C ARG A 251 -23.52 -9.56 -16.86
N THR A 252 -23.37 -8.30 -16.54
CA THR A 252 -23.74 -7.76 -15.24
C THR A 252 -25.11 -7.12 -15.38
N SER A 253 -26.15 -7.74 -14.84
CA SER A 253 -27.52 -7.23 -14.94
C SER A 253 -27.73 -6.00 -14.07
N GLU A 254 -28.73 -5.20 -14.39
CA GLU A 254 -29.17 -4.07 -13.56
C GLU A 254 -29.50 -4.52 -12.13
N GLN A 255 -30.18 -5.66 -11.98
CA GLN A 255 -30.51 -6.22 -10.68
C GLN A 255 -29.26 -6.57 -9.85
N ALA A 256 -28.16 -6.98 -10.49
CA ALA A 256 -26.90 -7.26 -9.78
C ALA A 256 -26.30 -5.98 -9.22
N ILE A 257 -26.31 -4.86 -9.97
CA ILE A 257 -25.81 -3.57 -9.50
C ILE A 257 -26.74 -3.00 -8.44
N MET A 258 -28.07 -3.05 -8.63
CA MET A 258 -29.06 -2.62 -7.63
C MET A 258 -28.94 -3.40 -6.33
N ARG A 259 -28.59 -4.70 -6.38
CA ARG A 259 -28.34 -5.48 -5.17
C ARG A 259 -27.13 -4.92 -4.38
N MET A 260 -26.07 -4.53 -5.07
CA MET A 260 -24.93 -3.86 -4.42
C MET A 260 -25.35 -2.48 -3.89
N ARG A 261 -26.11 -1.70 -4.66
CA ARG A 261 -26.59 -0.36 -4.29
C ARG A 261 -27.42 -0.38 -3.00
N ASN A 262 -28.29 -1.35 -2.86
CA ASN A 262 -29.20 -1.48 -1.72
C ASN A 262 -28.52 -2.05 -0.45
N ASN A 263 -27.36 -2.70 -0.57
CA ASN A 263 -26.74 -3.42 0.55
C ASN A 263 -25.36 -2.86 0.96
N LEU A 264 -24.75 -1.99 0.17
CA LEU A 264 -23.48 -1.37 0.46
C LEU A 264 -23.69 0.09 0.89
N SER A 265 -22.79 0.60 1.72
CA SER A 265 -22.70 2.05 1.94
C SER A 265 -22.33 2.77 0.64
N ASP A 266 -22.61 4.07 0.54
CA ASP A 266 -22.29 4.86 -0.66
C ASP A 266 -20.79 4.76 -1.03
N ASP A 267 -19.90 4.88 -0.07
CA ASP A 267 -18.45 4.76 -0.30
C ASP A 267 -18.06 3.37 -0.79
N SER A 268 -18.65 2.31 -0.22
CA SER A 268 -18.41 0.94 -0.67
C SER A 268 -18.97 0.70 -2.07
N PHE A 269 -20.15 1.23 -2.37
CA PHE A 269 -20.74 1.13 -3.69
C PHE A 269 -19.90 1.86 -4.75
N ARG A 270 -19.41 3.07 -4.44
CA ARG A 270 -18.52 3.84 -5.33
C ARG A 270 -17.25 3.05 -5.67
N ARG A 271 -16.64 2.41 -4.70
CA ARG A 271 -15.43 1.57 -4.95
C ARG A 271 -15.75 0.29 -5.69
N GLU A 272 -16.69 -0.49 -5.18
CA GLU A 272 -16.91 -1.88 -5.62
C GLU A 272 -17.70 -1.99 -6.93
N ALA A 273 -18.69 -1.09 -7.14
CA ALA A 273 -19.55 -1.09 -8.31
C ALA A 273 -19.16 -0.06 -9.37
N LEU A 274 -18.65 1.10 -8.95
CA LEU A 274 -18.30 2.20 -9.85
C LEU A 274 -16.78 2.35 -10.09
N GLY A 275 -15.94 1.58 -9.40
CA GLY A 275 -14.49 1.61 -9.61
C GLY A 275 -13.83 2.93 -9.24
N ILE A 276 -14.51 3.78 -8.46
CA ILE A 276 -14.01 5.11 -8.07
C ILE A 276 -13.01 4.95 -6.94
N TRP A 277 -11.80 5.49 -7.15
CA TRP A 277 -10.80 5.59 -6.12
C TRP A 277 -11.18 6.65 -5.08
N ASP A 278 -11.09 6.27 -3.82
CA ASP A 278 -11.23 7.20 -2.72
C ASP A 278 -9.93 8.03 -2.61
N GLU A 279 -10.05 9.35 -2.64
CA GLU A 279 -8.89 10.25 -2.49
C GLU A 279 -8.25 10.13 -1.11
N THR A 280 -9.00 9.71 -0.11
CA THR A 280 -8.47 9.48 1.24
C THR A 280 -7.58 8.24 1.32
N VAL A 281 -7.69 7.29 0.40
CA VAL A 281 -6.79 6.11 0.35
C VAL A 281 -5.41 6.47 -0.20
N THR A 282 -5.29 7.53 -0.99
CA THR A 282 -4.01 8.13 -1.40
C THR A 282 -3.46 9.11 -0.37
N ALA A 283 -4.21 9.41 0.70
CA ALA A 283 -3.75 10.31 1.72
C ALA A 283 -2.62 9.63 2.51
N TYR A 284 -1.41 10.10 2.28
CA TYR A 284 -0.35 9.99 3.28
C TYR A 284 -0.95 10.32 4.65
N ALA A 285 -0.60 9.57 5.68
CA ALA A 285 -1.06 9.92 7.03
C ALA A 285 -0.69 11.38 7.39
N ILE A 286 0.34 11.89 6.71
CA ILE A 286 0.80 13.27 6.74
C ILE A 286 0.91 13.75 5.29
N ASP A 287 0.17 14.81 4.95
CA ASP A 287 0.21 15.45 3.64
C ASP A 287 1.63 16.00 3.36
N PRO A 288 2.29 15.56 2.27
CA PRO A 288 3.66 15.99 1.94
C PRO A 288 3.80 17.51 1.75
N ASP A 289 2.79 18.18 1.21
CA ASP A 289 2.84 19.62 0.99
C ASP A 289 2.70 20.37 2.33
N GLN A 290 1.84 19.91 3.24
CA GLN A 290 1.73 20.45 4.59
C GLN A 290 3.02 20.21 5.38
N TRP A 291 3.62 19.02 5.28
CA TRP A 291 4.91 18.73 5.90
C TRP A 291 6.00 19.66 5.38
N LYS A 292 6.14 19.78 4.07
CA LYS A 292 7.11 20.69 3.44
C LYS A 292 6.92 22.14 3.85
N ALA A 293 5.67 22.61 3.95
CA ALA A 293 5.34 23.99 4.40
C ALA A 293 5.61 24.22 5.89
N ALA A 294 5.73 23.16 6.67
CA ALA A 294 6.05 23.24 8.10
C ALA A 294 7.55 23.28 8.39
N ALA A 295 8.41 23.05 7.39
CA ALA A 295 9.85 23.05 7.53
C ALA A 295 10.39 24.47 7.86
N VAL A 296 11.35 24.53 8.77
CA VAL A 296 12.06 25.77 9.14
C VAL A 296 13.56 25.59 8.99
N ASP A 297 14.26 26.68 8.63
CA ASP A 297 15.71 26.69 8.53
C ASP A 297 16.38 26.67 9.89
N ASP A 298 15.87 27.50 10.80
CA ASP A 298 16.39 27.66 12.16
C ASP A 298 15.28 27.37 13.18
N VAL A 299 15.67 26.66 14.24
CA VAL A 299 14.79 26.40 15.39
C VAL A 299 14.86 27.60 16.32
N PRO A 300 13.74 28.29 16.60
CA PRO A 300 13.75 29.46 17.48
C PRO A 300 14.24 29.10 18.90
N GLU A 301 14.96 30.01 19.52
CA GLU A 301 15.41 29.86 20.90
C GLU A 301 14.27 30.01 21.91
N GLY A 302 14.47 29.50 23.15
CA GLY A 302 13.59 29.75 24.29
C GLY A 302 12.38 28.85 24.41
N GLY A 303 12.24 27.81 23.59
CA GLY A 303 11.20 26.82 23.73
C GLY A 303 11.32 25.92 24.96
N THR A 304 10.20 25.50 25.54
CA THR A 304 10.17 24.53 26.64
C THR A 304 10.31 23.11 26.09
N VAL A 305 11.37 22.39 26.48
CA VAL A 305 11.73 21.08 25.91
C VAL A 305 11.00 19.93 26.60
N SER A 306 10.44 19.02 25.80
CA SER A 306 9.92 17.71 26.21
C SER A 306 10.49 16.61 25.31
N PHE A 307 10.63 15.40 25.85
CA PHE A 307 11.14 14.25 25.11
C PHE A 307 10.10 13.12 25.07
N GLY A 308 10.12 12.33 24.00
CA GLY A 308 9.39 11.09 23.86
C GLY A 308 10.33 9.96 23.45
N LEU A 309 10.14 8.78 24.01
CA LEU A 309 10.92 7.59 23.69
C LEU A 309 10.04 6.57 22.99
N ASP A 310 10.61 5.93 21.98
CA ASP A 310 9.97 4.79 21.32
C ASP A 310 10.99 3.77 20.81
N MET A 311 10.53 2.51 20.68
CA MET A 311 11.25 1.39 20.07
C MET A 311 10.29 0.61 19.16
N PRO A 312 10.78 0.03 18.05
CA PRO A 312 9.99 -0.89 17.26
C PRO A 312 9.78 -2.22 18.00
N PRO A 313 8.83 -3.06 17.58
CA PRO A 313 8.54 -4.35 18.22
C PRO A 313 9.75 -5.30 18.30
N ASP A 314 10.62 -5.27 17.30
CA ASP A 314 11.86 -6.09 17.23
C ASP A 314 13.02 -5.53 18.07
N ARG A 315 12.81 -4.37 18.72
CA ARG A 315 13.78 -3.69 19.59
C ARG A 315 15.11 -3.35 18.90
N SER A 316 15.11 -3.18 17.60
CA SER A 316 16.33 -2.91 16.81
C SER A 316 16.92 -1.53 17.06
N VAL A 317 16.07 -0.55 17.30
CA VAL A 317 16.44 0.87 17.42
C VAL A 317 15.78 1.48 18.66
N LEU A 318 16.45 2.42 19.32
CA LEU A 318 15.87 3.29 20.36
C LEU A 318 15.91 4.73 19.88
N THR A 319 14.75 5.38 19.83
CA THR A 319 14.60 6.76 19.38
C THR A 319 14.18 7.68 20.53
N ILE A 320 14.78 8.88 20.55
CA ILE A 320 14.37 9.99 21.41
C ILE A 320 13.95 11.15 20.51
N GLY A 321 12.66 11.43 20.47
CA GLY A 321 12.10 12.62 19.84
C GLY A 321 12.05 13.78 20.83
N ALA A 322 12.17 15.00 20.33
CA ALA A 322 12.02 16.23 21.10
C ALA A 322 10.87 17.08 20.56
N ALA A 323 10.23 17.83 21.46
CA ALA A 323 9.30 18.89 21.12
C ALA A 323 9.65 20.14 21.94
N LEU A 324 9.78 21.28 21.27
CA LEU A 324 9.94 22.59 21.86
C LEU A 324 8.63 23.35 21.76
N ARG A 325 8.02 23.67 22.90
CA ARG A 325 6.77 24.45 22.95
C ARG A 325 7.07 25.91 23.24
N TYR A 326 6.50 26.81 22.48
CA TYR A 326 6.62 28.25 22.63
C TYR A 326 5.40 28.87 23.32
N LYS A 327 5.55 30.12 23.77
CA LYS A 327 4.48 30.84 24.52
C LYS A 327 3.25 31.18 23.67
N ASP A 328 3.46 31.34 22.37
CA ASP A 328 2.40 31.60 21.38
C ASP A 328 1.56 30.36 21.03
N GLY A 329 1.90 29.19 21.59
CA GLY A 329 1.21 27.92 21.33
C GLY A 329 1.78 27.14 20.16
N THR A 330 2.79 27.65 19.45
CA THR A 330 3.51 26.90 18.41
C THR A 330 4.45 25.87 19.03
N ALA A 331 4.84 24.87 18.23
CA ALA A 331 5.82 23.89 18.62
C ALA A 331 6.75 23.52 17.46
N VAL A 332 7.99 23.18 17.78
CA VAL A 332 8.95 22.56 16.87
C VAL A 332 9.23 21.15 17.34
N ILE A 333 9.11 20.17 16.45
CA ILE A 333 9.50 18.77 16.71
C ILE A 333 10.80 18.45 15.98
N GLN A 334 11.63 17.62 16.60
CA GLN A 334 12.87 17.16 15.99
C GLN A 334 13.34 15.85 16.60
N MET A 335 14.20 15.13 15.91
CA MET A 335 14.93 14.01 16.50
C MET A 335 16.01 14.54 17.45
N ALA A 336 15.99 14.06 18.69
CA ALA A 336 17.03 14.41 19.65
C ALA A 336 18.18 13.40 19.61
N ASN A 337 17.88 12.10 19.52
CA ASN A 337 18.88 11.04 19.39
C ASN A 337 18.24 9.76 18.82
N ILE A 338 19.04 8.95 18.13
CA ILE A 338 18.66 7.64 17.61
C ILE A 338 19.90 6.74 17.62
N LYS A 339 19.77 5.52 18.14
CA LYS A 339 20.86 4.53 18.11
C LYS A 339 20.31 3.12 17.88
N ASP A 340 21.09 2.32 17.16
CA ASP A 340 20.89 0.89 17.07
C ASP A 340 21.01 0.27 18.48
N ALA A 341 19.90 -0.30 18.96
CA ALA A 341 19.81 -0.84 20.30
C ALA A 341 20.51 -2.20 20.44
N ARG A 342 20.76 -2.91 19.35
CA ARG A 342 21.48 -4.17 19.32
C ARG A 342 22.99 -3.95 19.51
N GLN A 343 23.50 -2.82 19.01
CA GLN A 343 24.93 -2.48 19.10
C GLN A 343 25.24 -1.62 20.33
N ALA A 344 24.45 -0.58 20.56
CA ALA A 344 24.70 0.41 21.62
C ALA A 344 24.04 0.07 22.96
N GLY A 345 23.19 -0.97 23.02
CA GLY A 345 22.31 -1.20 24.15
C GLY A 345 21.28 -0.08 24.30
N THR A 346 20.66 0.05 25.48
CA THR A 346 19.59 1.03 25.72
C THR A 346 19.89 1.99 26.87
N MET A 347 20.85 1.66 27.74
CA MET A 347 21.16 2.45 28.94
C MET A 347 21.67 3.87 28.64
N TRP A 348 22.30 4.09 27.49
CA TRP A 348 22.71 5.43 27.05
C TRP A 348 21.56 6.44 27.07
N ALA A 349 20.32 6.00 26.83
CA ALA A 349 19.14 6.88 26.83
C ALA A 349 18.76 7.32 28.26
N VAL A 350 18.98 6.45 29.25
CA VAL A 350 18.76 6.77 30.67
C VAL A 350 19.75 7.87 31.11
N ASP A 351 21.04 7.67 30.85
CA ASP A 351 22.09 8.64 31.19
C ASP A 351 21.85 9.97 30.48
N TRP A 352 21.56 9.91 29.17
CA TRP A 352 21.32 11.09 28.34
C TRP A 352 20.13 11.93 28.82
N LEU A 353 19.04 11.29 29.27
CA LEU A 353 17.85 11.96 29.80
C LEU A 353 18.09 12.47 31.23
N ALA A 354 18.79 11.72 32.07
CA ALA A 354 19.12 12.11 33.44
C ALA A 354 19.94 13.41 33.47
N GLU A 355 20.97 13.52 32.62
CA GLU A 355 21.76 14.73 32.46
C GLU A 355 20.92 15.97 32.12
N ARG A 356 19.86 15.78 31.31
CA ARG A 356 19.02 16.87 30.76
C ARG A 356 17.75 17.11 31.56
N TRP A 357 17.44 16.23 32.53
CA TRP A 357 16.18 16.28 33.26
C TRP A 357 15.90 17.63 33.93
N HIS A 358 16.93 18.30 34.44
CA HIS A 358 16.78 19.58 35.11
C HIS A 358 16.20 20.70 34.22
N LYS A 359 16.38 20.60 32.88
CA LYS A 359 15.86 21.52 31.87
C LYS A 359 14.66 20.94 31.07
N THR A 360 14.24 19.71 31.37
CA THR A 360 13.20 19.00 30.62
C THR A 360 11.85 19.16 31.31
N ALA A 361 10.80 19.48 30.54
CA ALA A 361 9.46 19.61 31.08
C ALA A 361 8.75 18.26 31.24
N SER A 362 8.93 17.34 30.27
CA SER A 362 8.32 16.03 30.30
C SER A 362 9.17 14.99 29.55
N VAL A 363 9.12 13.75 30.03
CA VAL A 363 9.57 12.55 29.30
C VAL A 363 8.38 11.61 29.19
N VAL A 364 8.07 11.16 27.98
CA VAL A 364 6.87 10.37 27.69
C VAL A 364 7.23 9.07 26.99
N ILE A 365 6.62 7.97 27.43
CA ILE A 365 6.72 6.65 26.80
C ILE A 365 5.30 6.08 26.63
N ASP A 366 5.01 5.46 25.51
CA ASP A 366 3.75 4.75 25.33
C ASP A 366 3.77 3.40 26.06
N ALA A 367 2.65 3.05 26.73
CA ALA A 367 2.55 1.81 27.50
C ALA A 367 2.78 0.54 26.67
N GLN A 368 2.53 0.60 25.35
CA GLN A 368 2.75 -0.52 24.45
C GLN A 368 4.15 -0.53 23.80
N SER A 369 4.97 0.49 24.05
CA SER A 369 6.33 0.55 23.50
C SER A 369 7.28 -0.38 24.23
N PRO A 370 8.14 -1.14 23.54
CA PRO A 370 9.23 -1.87 24.16
C PRO A 370 10.19 -0.98 25.01
N ALA A 371 10.22 0.33 24.74
CA ALA A 371 10.97 1.31 25.54
C ALA A 371 10.49 1.39 27.00
N MET A 372 9.32 0.83 27.34
CA MET A 372 8.85 0.67 28.73
C MET A 372 9.81 -0.13 29.61
N SER A 373 10.67 -0.95 29.02
CA SER A 373 11.72 -1.67 29.77
C SER A 373 12.69 -0.73 30.49
N LEU A 374 12.83 0.52 30.02
CA LEU A 374 13.69 1.53 30.65
C LEU A 374 13.04 2.26 31.83
N LEU A 375 11.74 2.07 32.07
CA LEU A 375 11.01 2.81 33.09
C LEU A 375 11.61 2.65 34.52
N PRO A 376 12.04 1.46 34.98
CA PRO A 376 12.69 1.31 36.29
C PRO A 376 13.99 2.10 36.40
N ASP A 377 14.83 2.05 35.36
CA ASP A 377 16.13 2.71 35.32
C ASP A 377 15.99 4.23 35.28
N LEU A 378 15.06 4.75 34.49
CA LEU A 378 14.72 6.17 34.43
C LEU A 378 14.22 6.68 35.80
N LYS A 379 13.40 5.88 36.50
CA LYS A 379 12.96 6.21 37.87
C LYS A 379 14.12 6.21 38.86
N ALA A 380 15.03 5.24 38.77
CA ALA A 380 16.22 5.18 39.60
C ALA A 380 17.14 6.40 39.36
N ALA A 381 17.20 6.87 38.13
CA ALA A 381 17.90 8.10 37.74
C ALA A 381 17.11 9.40 38.04
N HIS A 382 16.04 9.30 38.83
CA HIS A 382 15.16 10.41 39.20
C HIS A 382 14.49 11.16 38.04
N VAL A 383 14.36 10.53 36.87
CA VAL A 383 13.62 11.06 35.73
C VAL A 383 12.15 10.66 35.88
N LYS A 384 11.25 11.65 35.94
CA LYS A 384 9.81 11.38 36.00
C LYS A 384 9.26 11.16 34.63
N VAL A 385 8.80 9.96 34.37
CA VAL A 385 8.20 9.54 33.07
C VAL A 385 6.68 9.58 33.14
N THR A 386 6.07 10.15 32.11
CA THR A 386 4.63 10.04 31.83
C THR A 386 4.42 8.84 30.89
N VAL A 387 3.56 7.91 31.29
CA VAL A 387 3.22 6.75 30.47
C VAL A 387 1.85 6.99 29.85
N THR A 388 1.76 6.94 28.52
CA THR A 388 0.48 7.10 27.79
C THR A 388 -0.22 5.77 27.63
N ASN A 389 -1.55 5.81 27.66
CA ASN A 389 -2.41 4.70 27.28
C ASN A 389 -2.89 4.86 25.81
N MET A 390 -3.68 3.89 25.31
CA MET A 390 -4.20 3.88 23.95
C MET A 390 -5.00 5.15 23.59
N GLN A 391 -5.83 5.64 24.51
CA GLN A 391 -6.65 6.85 24.26
C GLN A 391 -5.77 8.12 24.21
N GLU A 392 -4.78 8.20 25.08
CA GLU A 392 -3.83 9.30 25.10
C GLU A 392 -2.94 9.31 23.87
N MET A 393 -2.53 8.13 23.37
CA MET A 393 -1.83 8.02 22.09
C MET A 393 -2.68 8.50 20.93
N GLY A 394 -3.98 8.17 20.91
CA GLY A 394 -4.91 8.71 19.90
C GLY A 394 -5.02 10.23 19.95
N ARG A 395 -5.11 10.81 21.17
CA ARG A 395 -5.09 12.27 21.35
C ARG A 395 -3.77 12.91 20.91
N ALA A 396 -2.65 12.23 21.14
CA ALA A 396 -1.34 12.68 20.71
C ALA A 396 -1.24 12.75 19.17
N CYS A 397 -1.68 11.69 18.47
CA CYS A 397 -1.72 11.64 17.01
C CYS A 397 -2.66 12.70 16.45
N GLY A 398 -3.88 12.83 16.99
CA GLY A 398 -4.84 13.85 16.56
C GLY A 398 -4.25 15.25 16.69
N ARG A 399 -3.66 15.60 17.86
CA ARG A 399 -2.99 16.88 18.05
C ARG A 399 -1.86 17.14 17.07
N PHE A 400 -1.05 16.13 16.78
CA PHE A 400 0.05 16.25 15.82
C PHE A 400 -0.50 16.67 14.44
N LEU A 401 -1.51 15.98 13.94
CA LEU A 401 -2.12 16.26 12.65
C LEU A 401 -2.84 17.62 12.62
N ASP A 402 -3.59 17.94 13.68
CA ASP A 402 -4.29 19.23 13.80
C ASP A 402 -3.33 20.41 13.81
N MET A 403 -2.23 20.32 14.56
CA MET A 403 -1.24 21.39 14.64
C MET A 403 -0.45 21.53 13.33
N LEU A 404 -0.18 20.41 12.63
CA LEU A 404 0.45 20.44 11.32
C LEU A 404 -0.45 21.15 10.31
N LYS A 405 -1.72 20.76 10.26
CA LYS A 405 -2.76 21.37 9.40
C LYS A 405 -2.96 22.85 9.69
N ALA A 406 -2.92 23.24 10.96
CA ALA A 406 -3.03 24.64 11.38
C ALA A 406 -1.74 25.46 11.15
N GLY A 407 -0.63 24.82 10.71
CA GLY A 407 0.66 25.47 10.51
C GLY A 407 1.37 25.88 11.80
N THR A 408 0.91 25.40 12.97
CA THR A 408 1.47 25.68 14.29
C THR A 408 2.49 24.64 14.77
N LEU A 409 2.62 23.51 14.06
CA LEU A 409 3.69 22.54 14.21
C LEU A 409 4.75 22.81 13.15
N LYS A 410 6.00 22.88 13.58
CA LYS A 410 7.16 23.08 12.70
C LYS A 410 8.19 21.97 12.93
N HIS A 411 9.09 21.81 11.97
CA HIS A 411 10.24 20.89 12.06
C HIS A 411 11.43 21.43 11.29
N PRO A 412 12.69 21.09 11.64
CA PRO A 412 13.84 21.39 10.81
C PRO A 412 13.72 20.71 9.44
N ARG A 413 14.39 21.23 8.41
CA ARG A 413 14.40 20.65 7.08
C ARG A 413 14.76 19.16 7.10
N ASP A 414 14.18 18.40 6.18
CA ASP A 414 14.37 16.94 6.06
C ASP A 414 15.83 16.54 5.90
N GLU A 415 16.65 17.38 5.27
CA GLU A 415 18.10 17.19 5.08
C GLU A 415 18.84 17.06 6.43
N TYR A 416 18.37 17.77 7.45
CA TYR A 416 18.96 17.72 8.81
C TYR A 416 18.40 16.57 9.66
N GLN A 417 17.28 15.98 9.21
CA GLN A 417 16.58 14.93 9.96
C GLN A 417 16.06 13.81 9.05
N PRO A 418 16.93 13.14 8.28
CA PRO A 418 16.52 12.14 7.27
C PRO A 418 15.72 10.98 7.84
N GLN A 419 15.96 10.60 9.12
CA GLN A 419 15.21 9.52 9.77
C GLN A 419 13.76 9.93 10.07
N LEU A 420 13.54 11.18 10.51
CA LEU A 420 12.19 11.70 10.72
C LEU A 420 11.45 11.87 9.39
N ALA A 421 12.13 12.39 8.37
CA ALA A 421 11.59 12.53 7.03
C ALA A 421 11.15 11.18 6.43
N ALA A 422 11.99 10.16 6.56
CA ALA A 422 11.66 8.80 6.13
C ALA A 422 10.46 8.22 6.91
N ALA A 423 10.45 8.41 8.24
CA ALA A 423 9.34 7.96 9.09
C ALA A 423 8.02 8.64 8.75
N VAL A 424 8.03 9.95 8.45
CA VAL A 424 6.84 10.71 8.03
C VAL A 424 6.32 10.21 6.69
N LYS A 425 7.21 9.98 5.73
CA LYS A 425 6.85 9.45 4.41
C LYS A 425 6.25 8.04 4.47
N GLY A 426 6.74 7.20 5.39
CA GLY A 426 6.27 5.84 5.60
C GLY A 426 5.17 5.70 6.67
N ALA A 427 4.77 6.79 7.32
CA ALA A 427 3.76 6.73 8.38
C ALA A 427 2.39 6.37 7.82
N THR A 428 1.74 5.40 8.45
CA THR A 428 0.33 5.06 8.25
C THR A 428 -0.41 5.16 9.58
N THR A 429 -1.72 5.30 9.52
CA THR A 429 -2.56 5.32 10.71
C THR A 429 -3.43 4.08 10.82
N ARG A 430 -3.78 3.71 12.04
CA ARG A 430 -4.76 2.67 12.32
C ARG A 430 -5.90 3.21 13.19
N PRO A 431 -7.14 2.78 12.98
CA PRO A 431 -8.25 3.19 13.84
C PRO A 431 -8.08 2.62 15.26
N LEU A 432 -8.51 3.39 16.24
CA LEU A 432 -8.60 3.01 17.66
C LEU A 432 -10.06 2.78 18.04
N GLY A 433 -10.50 1.53 18.04
CA GLY A 433 -11.92 1.18 18.30
C GLY A 433 -12.86 1.74 17.22
N GLN A 434 -14.10 2.06 17.64
CA GLN A 434 -15.15 2.57 16.73
C GLN A 434 -15.37 4.09 16.83
N SER A 435 -14.55 4.81 17.60
CA SER A 435 -14.74 6.22 17.91
C SER A 435 -14.16 7.20 16.89
N GLY A 436 -13.59 6.72 15.79
CA GLY A 436 -12.89 7.56 14.80
C GLY A 436 -11.51 8.07 15.24
N ALA A 437 -11.05 7.73 16.45
CA ALA A 437 -9.71 8.04 16.89
C ALA A 437 -8.69 7.18 16.12
N ILE A 438 -7.53 7.76 15.81
CA ILE A 438 -6.45 7.10 15.07
C ILE A 438 -5.14 7.10 15.88
N ALA A 439 -4.29 6.11 15.62
CA ALA A 439 -2.90 6.09 16.09
C ALA A 439 -1.96 5.71 14.94
N TRP A 440 -0.67 6.01 15.10
CA TRP A 440 0.35 5.54 14.17
C TRP A 440 0.36 4.00 14.12
N ASN A 441 0.45 3.44 12.91
CA ASN A 441 0.49 2.00 12.70
C ASN A 441 1.93 1.50 12.71
N LYS A 442 2.36 0.87 13.81
CA LYS A 442 3.71 0.30 13.96
C LYS A 442 3.85 -1.10 13.36
N LEU A 443 2.74 -1.77 13.07
CA LEU A 443 2.72 -3.12 12.53
C LEU A 443 2.41 -3.04 11.04
N GLY A 444 3.32 -3.52 10.20
CA GLY A 444 3.11 -3.57 8.75
C GLY A 444 3.72 -2.41 7.96
N SER A 445 4.52 -1.55 8.60
CA SER A 445 5.40 -0.62 7.88
C SER A 445 6.78 -1.25 7.74
N ASP A 446 7.31 -1.29 6.53
CA ASP A 446 8.70 -1.68 6.27
C ASP A 446 9.69 -0.56 6.60
N ILE A 447 9.17 0.62 6.92
CA ILE A 447 9.93 1.79 7.35
C ILE A 447 9.80 1.93 8.86
N ASP A 448 10.93 2.16 9.54
CA ASP A 448 10.94 2.49 10.96
C ASP A 448 10.22 3.82 11.21
N ILE A 449 9.05 3.76 11.83
CA ILE A 449 8.25 4.94 12.20
C ILE A 449 8.46 5.40 13.64
N THR A 450 9.41 4.82 14.38
CA THR A 450 9.69 5.25 15.75
C THR A 450 10.13 6.72 15.86
N PRO A 451 10.79 7.34 14.85
CA PRO A 451 11.04 8.78 14.86
C PRO A 451 9.77 9.64 14.98
N ILE A 452 8.74 9.35 14.18
CA ILE A 452 7.49 10.12 14.27
C ILE A 452 6.71 9.79 15.55
N VAL A 453 6.73 8.55 16.01
CA VAL A 453 6.08 8.16 17.28
C VAL A 453 6.71 8.88 18.46
N SER A 454 8.04 8.86 18.58
CA SER A 454 8.76 9.51 19.67
C SER A 454 8.57 11.05 19.68
N THR A 455 8.56 11.69 18.50
CA THR A 455 8.28 13.13 18.39
C THR A 455 6.82 13.46 18.70
N THR A 456 5.87 12.60 18.35
CA THR A 456 4.46 12.73 18.73
C THR A 456 4.27 12.63 20.26
N LEU A 457 4.95 11.69 20.91
CA LEU A 457 4.94 11.56 22.38
C LEU A 457 5.59 12.77 23.06
N ALA A 458 6.69 13.29 22.51
CA ALA A 458 7.32 14.52 22.99
C ALA A 458 6.35 15.72 22.90
N LEU A 459 5.66 15.87 21.76
CA LEU A 459 4.65 16.91 21.54
C LEU A 459 3.50 16.78 22.54
N TYR A 460 2.99 15.58 22.75
CA TYR A 460 1.95 15.32 23.75
C TYR A 460 2.40 15.76 25.15
N GLY A 461 3.61 15.37 25.56
CA GLY A 461 4.20 15.76 26.83
C GLY A 461 4.34 17.27 26.98
N ALA A 462 4.75 17.96 25.92
CA ALA A 462 4.92 19.42 25.91
C ALA A 462 3.61 20.17 26.18
N PHE A 463 2.46 19.61 25.79
CA PHE A 463 1.16 20.25 25.96
C PHE A 463 0.37 19.76 27.19
N THR A 464 0.74 18.63 27.80
CA THR A 464 0.03 18.06 28.94
C THR A 464 0.77 18.25 30.27
N THR A 465 2.06 18.51 30.24
CA THR A 465 2.87 18.70 31.46
C THR A 465 2.51 19.99 32.20
N LYS A 466 2.51 19.91 33.54
CA LYS A 466 2.41 21.06 34.45
C LYS A 466 3.78 21.51 34.97
N ARG A 467 4.85 20.79 34.59
CA ARG A 467 6.21 21.13 35.02
C ARG A 467 6.77 22.25 34.16
N HIS A 468 7.31 23.26 34.85
CA HIS A 468 8.02 24.37 34.22
C HIS A 468 9.46 24.36 34.72
N PRO A 469 10.42 23.73 34.01
CA PRO A 469 11.82 23.70 34.42
C PRO A 469 12.40 25.12 34.50
N GLY A 470 13.20 25.41 35.52
CA GLY A 470 13.81 26.72 35.75
C GLY A 470 12.91 27.75 36.47
N ARG A 471 11.67 27.47 36.77
CA ARG A 471 10.84 28.34 37.60
C ARG A 471 11.23 28.14 39.09
N ARG A 472 11.82 29.15 39.73
CA ARG A 472 11.95 29.14 41.19
C ARG A 472 10.56 29.18 41.81
N GLN A 473 10.25 28.20 42.65
CA GLN A 473 9.06 28.28 43.52
C GLN A 473 9.34 29.41 44.55
N THR A 474 8.70 30.53 44.37
CA THR A 474 8.53 31.50 45.46
C THR A 474 7.47 30.95 46.39
N ILE A 475 7.84 30.41 47.52
CA ILE A 475 6.92 30.19 48.64
C ILE A 475 6.51 31.60 49.05
N GLY A 476 5.26 31.97 48.73
CA GLY A 476 4.69 33.19 49.29
C GLY A 476 4.63 33.00 50.81
N GLY A 477 5.44 33.73 51.52
CA GLY A 477 5.32 33.85 52.97
C GLY A 477 3.98 34.47 53.30
N ILE A 478 3.31 33.89 54.28
CA ILE A 478 2.18 34.44 55.00
C ILE A 478 2.62 35.70 55.71
#